data_496bbae512531f1d633b0c802a9f4ced
#
_entry.id   496bbae512531f1d633b0c802a9f4ced
#
_cell.length_a   1.000
_cell.length_b   1.000
_cell.length_c   1.000
_cell.angle_alpha   90.00
_cell.angle_beta   90.00
_cell.angle_gamma   90.00
#
_symmetry.space_group_name_H-M   'P 1'
#
loop_
_entity.id
_entity.type
_entity.pdbx_description
1 polymer ?
#
loop_
_entity_poly.entity_id
_entity_poly.type
_entity_poly.pdbx_seq_one_letter_code
_entity_poly.pdbx_strand_id
1 'polypeptide(L)'
;MYEQEPKDSFKLTVCDLKEGQDIFDFLPRHHDEFDVVVNTSVANSIEIARMCIDYGLDCIDVAGFADGIETDDTVSTPVYIEEMKRILCWPTHSHIMFGFGINPGILEHVYQRYKPQGPHYAFELEHDDSVSDEYEVFGTWSPFMYAEESCRAELVFGTRQDVIDVTQQLNDEGGTIRLTYHGSERHYLPVPHEELLSMLHSDENLLGTANIYQAPRGMQQHFLERGADITDEELLSIPVPHCLKGEDQAGILFWDTKERLYWVKSVVANQTTWKRYGTNAVCWETATGAWIAYRLLDAASTDHPHTMTELSQIMPEKIDALLKQIGLTFEVEEQPFSLEEFKKNIMRYF
;
A
#
# COMPACT_ATOMS: atom_id res chain seq x y z
N MET A 1 -15.07 -1.46 21.69
CA MET A 1 -15.88 -0.31 22.12
C MET A 1 -14.93 0.88 22.04
N TYR A 2 -14.99 1.68 20.95
CA TYR A 2 -14.28 2.95 20.93
C TYR A 2 -14.90 3.79 22.03
N GLU A 3 -14.16 4.09 23.08
CA GLU A 3 -14.47 5.27 23.87
C GLU A 3 -14.43 6.42 22.87
N GLN A 4 -15.59 7.01 22.59
CA GLN A 4 -15.64 8.25 21.85
C GLN A 4 -14.87 9.25 22.70
N GLU A 5 -13.67 9.59 22.28
CA GLU A 5 -13.01 10.76 22.83
C GLU A 5 -13.98 11.94 22.74
N PRO A 6 -14.06 12.77 23.76
CA PRO A 6 -15.05 13.82 23.80
C PRO A 6 -14.90 14.70 22.55
N LYS A 7 -15.98 14.82 21.76
CA LYS A 7 -16.02 15.64 20.54
C LYS A 7 -15.57 17.09 20.73
N ASP A 8 -15.47 17.52 21.97
CA ASP A 8 -15.12 18.90 22.37
C ASP A 8 -13.58 19.13 22.46
N SER A 9 -12.74 18.11 22.25
CA SER A 9 -11.28 18.23 22.32
C SER A 9 -10.61 18.50 20.96
N PHE A 10 -11.32 18.39 19.84
CA PHE A 10 -10.77 18.63 18.52
C PHE A 10 -11.14 19.99 17.97
N LYS A 11 -10.14 20.85 17.76
CA LYS A 11 -10.27 22.03 16.93
C LYS A 11 -9.95 21.61 15.48
N LEU A 12 -10.98 21.36 14.66
CA LEU A 12 -10.79 21.13 13.24
C LEU A 12 -10.59 22.49 12.55
N THR A 13 -9.41 22.70 11.98
CA THR A 13 -9.13 23.79 11.04
C THR A 13 -9.01 23.17 9.67
N VAL A 14 -9.90 23.48 8.76
CA VAL A 14 -9.81 23.04 7.36
C VAL A 14 -9.04 24.11 6.58
N CYS A 15 -7.87 23.74 6.06
CA CYS A 15 -7.12 24.51 5.09
C CYS A 15 -7.22 23.79 3.75
N ASP A 16 -7.68 24.49 2.71
CA ASP A 16 -7.65 23.97 1.35
C ASP A 16 -6.20 24.13 0.84
N LEU A 17 -5.40 23.08 1.02
CA LEU A 17 -4.04 23.01 0.51
C LEU A 17 -4.14 22.65 -0.98
N LYS A 18 -4.26 23.68 -1.83
CA LYS A 18 -4.25 23.53 -3.28
C LYS A 18 -2.83 23.31 -3.75
N GLU A 19 -2.57 22.14 -4.31
CA GLU A 19 -1.26 21.70 -4.79
C GLU A 19 -0.24 21.39 -3.66
N GLY A 20 0.66 20.43 -3.89
CA GLY A 20 1.64 19.98 -2.90
C GLY A 20 2.55 21.07 -2.30
N GLN A 21 2.66 22.22 -2.96
CA GLN A 21 3.42 23.37 -2.45
C GLN A 21 2.79 24.05 -1.23
N ASP A 22 1.48 23.95 -1.03
CA ASP A 22 0.81 24.62 0.08
C ASP A 22 1.19 24.01 1.44
N ILE A 23 1.55 22.71 1.49
CA ILE A 23 2.03 22.08 2.73
C ILE A 23 3.40 22.66 3.14
N PHE A 24 4.28 22.96 2.16
CA PHE A 24 5.59 23.54 2.41
C PHE A 24 5.52 24.99 2.91
N ASP A 25 4.47 25.68 2.61
CA ASP A 25 4.19 27.00 3.15
C ASP A 25 3.41 26.94 4.49
N PHE A 26 2.62 25.91 4.71
CA PHE A 26 1.80 25.75 5.89
C PHE A 26 2.61 25.27 7.11
N LEU A 27 3.40 24.19 6.98
CA LEU A 27 4.17 23.63 8.07
C LEU A 27 5.11 24.64 8.76
N PRO A 28 5.90 25.46 8.03
CA PRO A 28 6.75 26.47 8.67
C PRO A 28 6.02 27.50 9.53
N ARG A 29 4.74 27.75 9.22
CA ARG A 29 3.94 28.78 9.91
C ARG A 29 3.17 28.24 11.11
N HIS A 30 2.92 26.94 11.14
CA HIS A 30 1.98 26.31 12.07
C HIS A 30 2.59 25.15 12.89
N HIS A 31 3.88 24.83 12.72
CA HIS A 31 4.53 23.69 13.37
C HIS A 31 4.40 23.69 14.91
N ASP A 32 4.26 24.85 15.55
CA ASP A 32 4.05 24.97 17.00
C ASP A 32 2.62 24.59 17.45
N GLU A 33 1.71 24.32 16.50
CA GLU A 33 0.28 24.07 16.81
C GLU A 33 -0.05 22.58 16.94
N PHE A 34 0.86 21.67 16.55
CA PHE A 34 0.63 20.23 16.55
C PHE A 34 1.94 19.45 16.76
N ASP A 35 1.82 18.21 17.22
CA ASP A 35 2.96 17.33 17.54
C ASP A 35 3.20 16.28 16.43
N VAL A 36 2.16 15.93 15.67
CA VAL A 36 2.19 14.83 14.69
C VAL A 36 1.58 15.29 13.37
N VAL A 37 2.27 14.98 12.27
CA VAL A 37 1.75 15.10 10.90
C VAL A 37 1.37 13.70 10.39
N VAL A 38 0.15 13.54 9.89
CA VAL A 38 -0.28 12.31 9.22
C VAL A 38 -0.48 12.64 7.75
N ASN A 39 0.43 12.18 6.90
CA ASN A 39 0.32 12.34 5.46
C ASN A 39 -0.51 11.20 4.86
N THR A 40 -1.69 11.56 4.33
CA THR A 40 -2.58 10.66 3.57
C THR A 40 -2.83 11.20 2.16
N SER A 41 -1.97 12.10 1.71
CA SER A 41 -2.07 12.75 0.41
C SER A 41 -1.06 12.16 -0.57
N VAL A 42 -1.15 12.57 -1.82
CA VAL A 42 -0.17 12.29 -2.88
C VAL A 42 0.99 13.29 -2.90
N ALA A 43 1.15 14.09 -1.84
CA ALA A 43 2.27 15.03 -1.74
C ALA A 43 3.56 14.27 -1.44
N ASN A 44 4.70 14.89 -1.78
CA ASN A 44 6.02 14.30 -1.61
C ASN A 44 6.33 13.88 -0.15
N SER A 45 6.22 12.60 0.12
CA SER A 45 6.42 12.00 1.44
C SER A 45 7.80 12.29 2.02
N ILE A 46 8.83 12.31 1.17
CA ILE A 46 10.23 12.56 1.57
C ILE A 46 10.40 13.99 2.04
N GLU A 47 9.89 14.96 1.30
CA GLU A 47 9.99 16.37 1.65
C GLU A 47 9.18 16.67 2.91
N ILE A 48 7.98 16.10 3.04
CA ILE A 48 7.17 16.23 4.26
C ILE A 48 7.93 15.67 5.47
N ALA A 49 8.51 14.48 5.36
CA ALA A 49 9.28 13.88 6.45
C ALA A 49 10.51 14.73 6.83
N ARG A 50 11.23 15.29 5.85
CA ARG A 50 12.34 16.21 6.11
C ARG A 50 11.91 17.44 6.88
N MET A 51 10.79 18.05 6.46
CA MET A 51 10.24 19.18 7.18
C MET A 51 9.84 18.83 8.60
N CYS A 52 9.22 17.66 8.81
CA CYS A 52 8.89 17.18 10.15
C CYS A 52 10.15 17.04 11.02
N ILE A 53 11.22 16.46 10.47
CA ILE A 53 12.52 16.38 11.16
C ILE A 53 13.07 17.77 11.50
N ASP A 54 13.06 18.70 10.57
CA ASP A 54 13.57 20.05 10.74
C ASP A 54 12.80 20.86 11.79
N TYR A 55 11.50 20.60 11.95
CA TYR A 55 10.62 21.27 12.91
C TYR A 55 10.39 20.46 14.19
N GLY A 56 10.97 19.27 14.32
CA GLY A 56 10.82 18.42 15.51
C GLY A 56 9.43 17.84 15.66
N LEU A 57 8.73 17.57 14.54
CA LEU A 57 7.41 16.96 14.48
C LEU A 57 7.53 15.47 14.21
N ASP A 58 6.65 14.66 14.81
CA ASP A 58 6.48 13.28 14.38
C ASP A 58 5.75 13.22 13.04
N CYS A 59 6.07 12.21 12.22
CA CYS A 59 5.47 12.03 10.90
C CYS A 59 4.99 10.60 10.71
N ILE A 60 3.76 10.46 10.23
CA ILE A 60 3.20 9.18 9.78
C ILE A 60 2.81 9.35 8.33
N ASP A 61 3.42 8.57 7.46
CA ASP A 61 3.12 8.54 6.04
C ASP A 61 2.50 7.20 5.66
N VAL A 62 1.35 7.22 4.97
CA VAL A 62 0.61 5.99 4.67
C VAL A 62 1.07 5.32 3.39
N ALA A 63 1.71 6.08 2.49
CA ALA A 63 2.09 5.60 1.18
C ALA A 63 3.57 5.27 1.07
N GLY A 64 4.42 5.89 1.89
CA GLY A 64 5.89 5.78 1.75
C GLY A 64 6.42 6.37 0.43
N PHE A 65 5.60 7.08 -0.30
CA PHE A 65 5.81 7.45 -1.67
C PHE A 65 6.82 8.58 -1.83
N ALA A 66 7.81 8.36 -2.69
CA ALA A 66 8.83 9.33 -3.05
C ALA A 66 8.41 10.20 -4.24
N ASP A 67 7.13 10.56 -4.31
CA ASP A 67 6.62 11.36 -5.40
C ASP A 67 7.20 12.78 -5.36
N GLY A 68 7.53 13.31 -6.52
CA GLY A 68 8.11 14.63 -6.68
C GLY A 68 9.62 14.63 -6.81
N ILE A 69 10.25 13.52 -7.09
CA ILE A 69 11.40 13.64 -7.96
C ILE A 69 10.77 14.14 -9.26
N GLU A 70 10.63 15.48 -9.34
CA GLU A 70 10.34 16.19 -10.60
C GLU A 70 11.46 15.88 -11.56
N THR A 71 11.43 14.71 -12.10
CA THR A 71 12.23 14.34 -13.23
C THR A 71 11.27 14.32 -14.40
N ASP A 72 11.58 15.17 -15.34
CA ASP A 72 11.17 14.93 -16.72
C ASP A 72 11.19 13.41 -16.95
N ASP A 73 9.97 12.84 -17.09
CA ASP A 73 9.69 11.53 -17.59
C ASP A 73 10.48 10.34 -16.98
N THR A 74 9.82 9.56 -16.15
CA THR A 74 10.20 8.23 -15.68
C THR A 74 11.39 8.14 -14.71
N VAL A 75 11.11 8.28 -13.42
CA VAL A 75 12.02 7.71 -12.40
C VAL A 75 11.90 6.20 -12.54
N SER A 76 12.97 5.55 -13.00
CA SER A 76 12.98 4.09 -13.04
C SER A 76 12.86 3.53 -11.63
N THR A 77 12.12 2.44 -11.48
CA THR A 77 11.98 1.69 -10.21
C THR A 77 13.31 1.54 -9.43
N PRO A 78 14.48 1.23 -10.08
CA PRO A 78 15.76 1.20 -9.39
C PRO A 78 16.19 2.51 -8.69
N VAL A 79 15.87 3.67 -9.26
CA VAL A 79 16.23 4.97 -8.66
C VAL A 79 15.39 5.23 -7.42
N TYR A 80 14.11 4.95 -7.50
CA TYR A 80 13.19 5.02 -6.37
C TYR A 80 13.65 4.16 -5.18
N ILE A 81 14.06 2.94 -5.46
CA ILE A 81 14.61 1.98 -4.52
C ILE A 81 15.85 2.52 -3.77
N GLU A 82 16.79 3.09 -4.49
CA GLU A 82 18.00 3.66 -3.89
C GLU A 82 17.69 4.91 -3.05
N GLU A 83 16.68 5.68 -3.43
CA GLU A 83 16.20 6.82 -2.67
C GLU A 83 15.58 6.36 -1.33
N MET A 84 14.71 5.35 -1.33
CA MET A 84 14.11 4.79 -0.11
C MET A 84 15.16 4.24 0.85
N LYS A 85 16.14 3.47 0.35
CA LYS A 85 17.27 3.01 1.18
C LYS A 85 18.01 4.14 1.84
N ARG A 86 18.22 5.25 1.12
CA ARG A 86 18.89 6.43 1.63
C ARG A 86 18.08 7.11 2.74
N ILE A 87 16.76 7.21 2.58
CA ILE A 87 15.89 7.85 3.54
C ILE A 87 15.84 7.09 4.86
N LEU A 88 15.73 5.77 4.81
CA LEU A 88 15.71 4.92 6.01
C LEU A 88 16.99 5.00 6.85
N CYS A 89 18.06 5.59 6.31
CA CYS A 89 19.31 5.84 7.03
C CYS A 89 19.44 7.28 7.55
N TRP A 90 18.43 8.14 7.43
CA TRP A 90 18.53 9.52 7.93
C TRP A 90 18.59 9.57 9.44
N PRO A 91 19.50 10.33 10.01
CA PRO A 91 19.45 10.63 11.44
C PRO A 91 18.25 11.55 11.70
N THR A 92 17.46 11.20 12.68
CA THR A 92 16.32 12.00 13.10
C THR A 92 16.25 12.12 14.62
N HIS A 93 15.44 13.04 15.11
CA HIS A 93 15.09 13.20 16.54
C HIS A 93 13.57 13.16 16.73
N SER A 94 12.84 12.87 15.68
CA SER A 94 11.40 12.71 15.64
C SER A 94 11.05 11.29 15.21
N HIS A 95 9.87 10.80 15.55
CA HIS A 95 9.39 9.53 15.04
C HIS A 95 8.92 9.71 13.59
N ILE A 96 9.59 9.06 12.67
CA ILE A 96 9.23 9.07 11.25
C ILE A 96 8.80 7.67 10.84
N MET A 97 7.54 7.52 10.45
CA MET A 97 6.90 6.27 10.07
C MET A 97 6.56 6.31 8.59
N PHE A 98 7.24 5.48 7.77
CA PHE A 98 7.01 5.40 6.32
C PHE A 98 6.25 4.15 5.93
N GLY A 99 5.26 4.29 5.03
CA GLY A 99 4.52 3.18 4.48
C GLY A 99 3.65 2.50 5.53
N PHE A 100 2.83 3.25 6.26
CA PHE A 100 1.92 2.72 7.27
C PHE A 100 0.47 2.77 6.82
N GLY A 101 0.21 2.16 5.64
CA GLY A 101 -1.11 1.84 5.13
C GLY A 101 -1.46 0.37 5.32
N ILE A 102 -2.18 -0.19 4.37
CA ILE A 102 -2.38 -1.64 4.23
C ILE A 102 -1.21 -2.25 3.43
N ASN A 103 -0.97 -1.75 2.26
CA ASN A 103 0.16 -1.96 1.36
C ASN A 103 0.58 -0.59 0.74
N PRO A 104 1.74 -0.06 1.14
CA PRO A 104 2.68 -0.56 2.13
C PRO A 104 2.14 -0.52 3.57
N GLY A 105 2.61 -1.45 4.41
CA GLY A 105 2.37 -1.39 5.84
C GLY A 105 1.91 -2.70 6.49
N ILE A 106 0.62 -2.88 6.73
CA ILE A 106 0.10 -4.03 7.50
C ILE A 106 0.47 -5.36 6.84
N LEU A 107 0.52 -5.45 5.50
CA LEU A 107 0.88 -6.68 4.80
C LEU A 107 2.33 -7.10 5.04
N GLU A 108 3.26 -6.17 5.25
CA GLU A 108 4.62 -6.50 5.70
C GLU A 108 4.62 -7.19 7.06
N HIS A 109 3.73 -6.76 7.99
CA HIS A 109 3.56 -7.45 9.26
C HIS A 109 3.00 -8.86 9.06
N VAL A 110 2.00 -9.04 8.21
CA VAL A 110 1.44 -10.35 7.84
C VAL A 110 2.53 -11.24 7.26
N TYR A 111 3.37 -10.71 6.36
CA TYR A 111 4.54 -11.42 5.84
C TYR A 111 5.43 -11.92 6.99
N GLN A 112 5.86 -11.06 7.90
CA GLN A 112 6.75 -11.43 9.00
C GLN A 112 6.14 -12.51 9.91
N ARG A 113 4.83 -12.50 10.12
CA ARG A 113 4.12 -13.45 11.01
C ARG A 113 3.86 -14.81 10.38
N TYR A 114 3.71 -14.90 9.06
CA TYR A 114 3.24 -16.12 8.39
C TYR A 114 4.24 -16.72 7.40
N LYS A 115 5.38 -16.08 7.16
CA LYS A 115 6.38 -16.53 6.20
C LYS A 115 6.90 -17.95 6.52
N PRO A 116 7.17 -18.76 5.47
CA PRO A 116 7.80 -20.07 5.64
C PRO A 116 9.22 -19.97 6.24
N GLN A 117 9.67 -21.03 6.91
CA GLN A 117 11.02 -21.09 7.49
C GLN A 117 12.12 -21.41 6.47
N GLY A 118 11.85 -21.56 5.22
CA GLY A 118 12.82 -21.90 4.18
C GLY A 118 12.61 -21.06 2.94
N PRO A 119 13.36 -21.37 1.86
CA PRO A 119 13.23 -20.63 0.61
C PRO A 119 11.78 -20.61 0.12
N HIS A 120 11.29 -19.43 -0.23
CA HIS A 120 9.91 -19.20 -0.65
C HIS A 120 9.80 -17.96 -1.54
N TYR A 121 8.65 -17.83 -2.17
CA TYR A 121 8.18 -16.61 -2.84
C TYR A 121 6.98 -16.06 -2.05
N ALA A 122 6.82 -14.76 -2.04
CA ALA A 122 5.70 -14.10 -1.40
C ALA A 122 5.21 -12.97 -2.30
N PHE A 123 3.89 -12.86 -2.46
CA PHE A 123 3.27 -11.85 -3.30
C PHE A 123 2.23 -11.13 -2.45
N GLU A 124 2.31 -9.82 -2.40
CA GLU A 124 1.17 -9.04 -1.96
C GLU A 124 0.08 -9.21 -3.00
N LEU A 125 -1.06 -9.66 -2.57
CA LEU A 125 -2.19 -9.95 -3.45
C LEU A 125 -3.42 -9.23 -2.93
N GLU A 126 -4.01 -8.40 -3.77
CA GLU A 126 -5.22 -7.66 -3.45
C GLU A 126 -6.29 -7.87 -4.51
N HIS A 127 -7.50 -8.15 -4.05
CA HIS A 127 -8.74 -8.20 -4.82
C HIS A 127 -9.69 -7.11 -4.32
N ASP A 128 -9.85 -6.06 -5.06
CA ASP A 128 -10.91 -5.11 -4.81
C ASP A 128 -12.18 -5.48 -5.59
N ASP A 129 -13.08 -6.20 -4.93
CA ASP A 129 -14.37 -6.61 -5.47
C ASP A 129 -15.50 -5.60 -5.14
N SER A 130 -15.12 -4.34 -4.98
CA SER A 130 -16.06 -3.25 -4.73
C SER A 130 -17.02 -3.04 -5.90
N VAL A 131 -18.28 -2.73 -5.57
CA VAL A 131 -19.35 -2.47 -6.52
C VAL A 131 -20.09 -1.20 -6.13
N SER A 132 -20.26 -0.30 -7.10
CA SER A 132 -21.11 0.89 -6.98
C SER A 132 -22.46 0.67 -7.68
N ASP A 133 -23.55 1.15 -7.07
CA ASP A 133 -24.87 1.21 -7.73
C ASP A 133 -25.01 2.42 -8.66
N GLU A 134 -24.10 3.41 -8.53
CA GLU A 134 -24.19 4.70 -9.22
C GLU A 134 -23.17 4.85 -10.35
N TYR A 135 -22.01 4.20 -10.23
CA TYR A 135 -20.90 4.40 -11.14
C TYR A 135 -20.38 3.05 -11.67
N GLU A 136 -20.17 2.96 -12.98
CA GLU A 136 -19.50 1.82 -13.60
C GLU A 136 -17.97 1.93 -13.47
N VAL A 137 -17.44 3.14 -13.65
CA VAL A 137 -16.02 3.46 -13.43
C VAL A 137 -15.90 4.33 -12.19
N PHE A 138 -15.18 3.83 -11.19
CA PHE A 138 -14.95 4.52 -9.92
C PHE A 138 -13.70 3.96 -9.26
N GLY A 139 -13.02 4.78 -8.45
CA GLY A 139 -11.92 4.34 -7.58
C GLY A 139 -12.41 4.04 -6.17
N THR A 140 -11.70 3.19 -5.46
CA THR A 140 -11.83 2.97 -4.02
C THR A 140 -10.82 3.78 -3.23
N TRP A 141 -9.80 4.25 -3.90
CA TRP A 141 -8.77 5.18 -3.46
C TRP A 141 -8.42 6.12 -4.63
N SER A 142 -7.24 6.75 -4.63
CA SER A 142 -6.86 7.76 -5.63
C SER A 142 -6.77 7.20 -7.05
N PRO A 143 -7.65 7.60 -7.99
CA PRO A 143 -7.52 7.20 -9.40
C PRO A 143 -6.21 7.68 -10.03
N PHE A 144 -5.69 8.82 -9.55
CA PHE A 144 -4.42 9.36 -10.00
C PHE A 144 -3.27 8.42 -9.67
N MET A 145 -3.14 8.01 -8.39
CA MET A 145 -2.10 7.08 -7.97
C MET A 145 -2.23 5.72 -8.65
N TYR A 146 -3.46 5.23 -8.82
CA TYR A 146 -3.67 3.99 -9.57
C TYR A 146 -3.17 4.10 -11.03
N ALA A 147 -3.33 5.25 -11.68
CA ALA A 147 -2.78 5.48 -13.02
C ALA A 147 -1.25 5.49 -13.01
N GLU A 148 -0.63 6.16 -12.02
CA GLU A 148 0.82 6.18 -11.88
C GLU A 148 1.39 4.75 -11.77
N GLU A 149 0.82 3.93 -10.90
CA GLU A 149 1.31 2.57 -10.64
C GLU A 149 0.98 1.57 -11.76
N SER A 150 -0.21 1.69 -12.39
CA SER A 150 -0.70 0.66 -13.32
C SER A 150 -0.48 0.97 -14.80
N CYS A 151 -0.35 2.26 -15.16
CA CYS A 151 -0.29 2.69 -16.55
C CYS A 151 0.97 3.47 -16.91
N ARG A 152 1.55 4.20 -15.93
CA ARG A 152 2.67 5.10 -16.16
C ARG A 152 3.99 4.55 -15.64
N ALA A 153 3.96 3.69 -14.61
CA ALA A 153 5.13 3.02 -14.10
C ALA A 153 5.44 1.70 -14.83
N GLU A 154 6.65 1.19 -14.63
CA GLU A 154 7.04 -0.16 -15.03
C GLU A 154 6.32 -1.19 -14.17
N LEU A 155 5.74 -2.23 -14.78
CA LEU A 155 5.17 -3.37 -14.07
C LEU A 155 6.29 -4.35 -13.72
N VAL A 156 6.44 -4.68 -12.44
CA VAL A 156 7.69 -5.30 -11.96
C VAL A 156 7.49 -6.50 -11.05
N PHE A 157 8.48 -7.39 -11.10
CA PHE A 157 8.76 -8.41 -10.08
C PHE A 157 10.11 -8.14 -9.43
N GLY A 158 10.19 -8.33 -8.12
CA GLY A 158 11.43 -8.16 -7.37
C GLY A 158 12.12 -9.48 -7.07
N THR A 159 13.45 -9.52 -7.20
CA THR A 159 14.32 -10.57 -6.68
C THR A 159 15.39 -9.93 -5.79
N ARG A 160 16.15 -10.75 -5.06
CA ARG A 160 17.27 -10.23 -4.26
C ARG A 160 18.37 -9.55 -5.08
N GLN A 161 18.44 -9.84 -6.36
CA GLN A 161 19.53 -9.39 -7.23
C GLN A 161 19.10 -8.27 -8.14
N ASP A 162 17.81 -8.25 -8.51
CA ASP A 162 17.33 -7.34 -9.52
C ASP A 162 15.81 -7.12 -9.45
N VAL A 163 15.36 -6.03 -10.05
CA VAL A 163 13.94 -5.76 -10.36
C VAL A 163 13.72 -6.12 -11.82
N ILE A 164 12.75 -6.97 -12.07
CA ILE A 164 12.43 -7.50 -13.41
C ILE A 164 11.25 -6.71 -13.97
N ASP A 165 11.50 -5.85 -14.95
CA ASP A 165 10.45 -5.19 -15.73
C ASP A 165 9.77 -6.20 -16.66
N VAL A 166 8.45 -6.34 -16.52
CA VAL A 166 7.61 -7.26 -17.30
C VAL A 166 6.57 -6.52 -18.15
N THR A 167 6.61 -5.21 -18.17
CA THR A 167 5.62 -4.34 -18.82
C THR A 167 5.40 -4.72 -20.29
N GLN A 168 6.47 -4.82 -21.08
CA GLN A 168 6.37 -5.17 -22.51
C GLN A 168 5.81 -6.58 -22.69
N GLN A 169 6.27 -7.55 -21.88
CA GLN A 169 5.80 -8.92 -21.99
C GLN A 169 4.32 -9.04 -21.65
N LEU A 170 3.86 -8.35 -20.59
CA LEU A 170 2.44 -8.33 -20.22
C LEU A 170 1.59 -7.67 -21.31
N ASN A 171 2.03 -6.55 -21.88
CA ASN A 171 1.32 -5.87 -22.97
C ASN A 171 1.14 -6.79 -24.19
N ASP A 172 2.16 -7.56 -24.57
CA ASP A 172 2.10 -8.51 -25.67
C ASP A 172 1.14 -9.68 -25.40
N GLU A 173 0.84 -9.97 -24.13
CA GLU A 173 -0.02 -11.08 -23.67
C GLU A 173 -1.43 -10.65 -23.25
N GLY A 174 -1.81 -9.40 -23.44
CA GLY A 174 -3.13 -8.85 -23.14
C GLY A 174 -3.19 -8.03 -21.85
N GLY A 175 -2.04 -7.54 -21.37
CA GLY A 175 -1.91 -6.50 -20.36
C GLY A 175 -2.04 -6.93 -18.90
N THR A 176 -2.43 -8.19 -18.62
CA THR A 176 -2.68 -8.64 -17.25
C THR A 176 -2.23 -10.06 -16.97
N ILE A 177 -1.89 -10.35 -15.72
CA ILE A 177 -1.76 -11.72 -15.20
C ILE A 177 -3.18 -12.27 -14.97
N ARG A 178 -3.46 -13.45 -15.51
CA ARG A 178 -4.77 -14.10 -15.36
C ARG A 178 -4.68 -15.28 -14.41
N LEU A 179 -5.53 -15.31 -13.40
CA LEU A 179 -5.67 -16.42 -12.47
C LEU A 179 -7.15 -16.72 -12.24
N THR A 180 -7.48 -18.01 -12.04
CA THR A 180 -8.84 -18.41 -11.71
C THR A 180 -8.99 -18.53 -10.19
N TYR A 181 -9.80 -17.66 -9.60
CA TYR A 181 -10.12 -17.64 -8.19
C TYR A 181 -11.60 -18.00 -7.97
N HIS A 182 -11.88 -19.08 -7.22
CA HIS A 182 -13.24 -19.60 -6.98
C HIS A 182 -14.09 -19.76 -8.25
N GLY A 183 -13.46 -20.21 -9.35
CA GLY A 183 -14.13 -20.42 -10.64
C GLY A 183 -14.37 -19.15 -11.47
N SER A 184 -13.91 -18.01 -11.03
CA SER A 184 -13.95 -16.73 -11.75
C SER A 184 -12.55 -16.33 -12.20
N GLU A 185 -12.40 -15.97 -13.50
CA GLU A 185 -11.15 -15.41 -13.99
C GLU A 185 -10.94 -14.02 -13.41
N ARG A 186 -9.74 -13.80 -12.90
CA ARG A 186 -9.25 -12.56 -12.31
C ARG A 186 -8.09 -12.02 -13.13
N HIS A 187 -7.98 -10.71 -13.17
CA HIS A 187 -6.98 -9.97 -13.93
C HIS A 187 -6.17 -9.10 -12.98
N TYR A 188 -4.87 -9.30 -12.93
CA TYR A 188 -3.98 -8.62 -12.01
C TYR A 188 -2.90 -7.85 -12.74
N LEU A 189 -2.41 -6.78 -12.10
CA LEU A 189 -1.23 -6.04 -12.52
C LEU A 189 -0.14 -6.17 -11.44
N PRO A 190 1.11 -6.47 -11.79
CA PRO A 190 2.23 -6.45 -10.86
C PRO A 190 2.78 -5.03 -10.75
N VAL A 191 2.15 -4.23 -9.88
CA VAL A 191 2.48 -2.80 -9.69
C VAL A 191 3.74 -2.61 -8.86
N PRO A 192 4.51 -1.54 -9.09
CA PRO A 192 5.69 -1.25 -8.29
C PRO A 192 5.28 -0.72 -6.91
N HIS A 193 5.86 -1.31 -5.87
CA HIS A 193 5.66 -0.89 -4.48
C HIS A 193 6.95 -1.03 -3.69
N GLU A 194 7.19 -0.11 -2.75
CA GLU A 194 8.44 -0.02 -1.98
C GLU A 194 8.64 -1.15 -0.98
N GLU A 195 7.55 -1.72 -0.44
CA GLU A 195 7.64 -2.82 0.53
C GLU A 195 8.20 -4.11 -0.07
N LEU A 196 8.14 -4.28 -1.40
CA LEU A 196 8.81 -5.39 -2.08
C LEU A 196 10.29 -5.47 -1.70
N LEU A 197 10.90 -4.31 -1.50
CA LEU A 197 12.30 -4.21 -1.15
C LEU A 197 12.55 -4.40 0.33
N SER A 198 11.70 -3.82 1.18
CA SER A 198 11.81 -4.02 2.62
C SER A 198 11.67 -5.49 2.96
N MET A 199 10.77 -6.22 2.33
CA MET A 199 10.62 -7.66 2.46
C MET A 199 11.86 -8.43 1.96
N LEU A 200 12.34 -8.14 0.73
CA LEU A 200 13.53 -8.80 0.15
C LEU A 200 14.80 -8.59 0.97
N HIS A 201 14.97 -7.41 1.55
CA HIS A 201 16.12 -7.10 2.39
C HIS A 201 16.03 -7.71 3.78
N SER A 202 14.83 -7.88 4.29
CA SER A 202 14.58 -8.37 5.66
C SER A 202 14.66 -9.89 5.80
N ASP A 203 14.59 -10.66 4.69
CA ASP A 203 14.55 -12.12 4.71
C ASP A 203 15.38 -12.74 3.60
N GLU A 204 16.47 -13.42 3.99
CA GLU A 204 17.35 -14.13 3.04
C GLU A 204 16.69 -15.33 2.36
N ASN A 205 15.60 -15.87 2.91
CA ASN A 205 14.84 -16.96 2.33
C ASN A 205 13.79 -16.52 1.30
N LEU A 206 13.49 -15.22 1.21
CA LEU A 206 12.61 -14.70 0.18
C LEU A 206 13.35 -14.66 -1.17
N LEU A 207 12.90 -15.49 -2.11
CA LEU A 207 13.53 -15.65 -3.43
C LEU A 207 13.02 -14.61 -4.42
N GLY A 208 11.76 -14.23 -4.31
CA GLY A 208 11.14 -13.21 -5.16
C GLY A 208 9.78 -12.80 -4.63
N THR A 209 9.33 -11.62 -5.10
CA THR A 209 8.10 -10.96 -4.65
C THR A 209 7.51 -10.09 -5.76
N ALA A 210 6.25 -9.73 -5.64
CA ALA A 210 5.56 -8.68 -6.40
C ALA A 210 4.34 -8.21 -5.61
N ASN A 211 3.89 -6.99 -5.88
CA ASN A 211 2.56 -6.54 -5.51
C ASN A 211 1.62 -6.81 -6.70
N ILE A 212 0.60 -7.61 -6.50
CA ILE A 212 -0.30 -8.09 -7.55
C ILE A 212 -1.71 -7.61 -7.24
N TYR A 213 -2.15 -6.57 -7.93
CA TYR A 213 -3.35 -5.83 -7.63
C TYR A 213 -4.43 -5.99 -8.70
N GLN A 214 -5.68 -6.17 -8.27
CA GLN A 214 -6.89 -6.07 -9.07
C GLN A 214 -7.79 -4.98 -8.51
N ALA A 215 -7.92 -3.88 -9.23
CA ALA A 215 -8.86 -2.80 -8.92
C ALA A 215 -10.32 -3.22 -9.23
N PRO A 216 -11.33 -2.43 -8.80
CA PRO A 216 -12.71 -2.62 -9.21
C PRO A 216 -12.82 -2.80 -10.73
N ARG A 217 -13.59 -3.80 -11.15
CA ARG A 217 -13.58 -4.28 -12.54
C ARG A 217 -13.77 -3.17 -13.59
N GLY A 218 -14.69 -2.24 -13.34
CA GLY A 218 -14.96 -1.14 -14.29
C GLY A 218 -13.79 -0.18 -14.39
N MET A 219 -13.15 0.12 -13.27
CA MET A 219 -11.95 0.95 -13.21
C MET A 219 -10.79 0.27 -13.93
N GLN A 220 -10.48 -0.97 -13.60
CA GLN A 220 -9.38 -1.70 -14.23
C GLN A 220 -9.56 -1.80 -15.75
N GLN A 221 -10.76 -2.12 -16.22
CA GLN A 221 -11.04 -2.17 -17.66
C GLN A 221 -10.83 -0.81 -18.33
N HIS A 222 -11.32 0.26 -17.72
CA HIS A 222 -11.13 1.63 -18.22
C HIS A 222 -9.65 1.97 -18.38
N PHE A 223 -8.83 1.67 -17.38
CA PHE A 223 -7.39 1.94 -17.43
C PHE A 223 -6.64 1.07 -18.43
N LEU A 224 -7.01 -0.20 -18.59
CA LEU A 224 -6.44 -1.07 -19.62
C LEU A 224 -6.76 -0.58 -21.06
N GLU A 225 -7.95 0.02 -21.26
CA GLU A 225 -8.36 0.59 -22.54
C GLU A 225 -7.68 1.93 -22.84
N ARG A 226 -7.45 2.74 -21.80
CA ARG A 226 -6.82 4.08 -21.95
C ARG A 226 -5.29 4.03 -21.94
N GLY A 227 -4.72 3.13 -21.13
CA GLY A 227 -3.27 3.03 -20.95
C GLY A 227 -2.65 4.35 -20.48
N ALA A 228 -1.43 4.62 -20.87
CA ALA A 228 -0.70 5.85 -20.50
C ALA A 228 -1.30 7.15 -21.11
N ASP A 229 -2.24 7.04 -22.05
CA ASP A 229 -2.89 8.21 -22.68
C ASP A 229 -4.00 8.82 -21.82
N ILE A 230 -4.29 8.25 -20.64
CA ILE A 230 -5.28 8.82 -19.70
C ILE A 230 -4.80 10.18 -19.22
N THR A 231 -5.68 11.17 -19.28
CA THR A 231 -5.35 12.55 -18.89
C THR A 231 -5.67 12.81 -17.43
N ASP A 232 -4.99 13.77 -16.82
CA ASP A 232 -5.27 14.17 -15.43
C ASP A 232 -6.71 14.70 -15.26
N GLU A 233 -7.29 15.34 -16.27
CA GLU A 233 -8.69 15.77 -16.27
C GLU A 233 -9.65 14.57 -16.20
N GLU A 234 -9.37 13.49 -16.93
CA GLU A 234 -10.12 12.23 -16.84
C GLU A 234 -9.97 11.62 -15.45
N LEU A 235 -8.76 11.54 -14.91
CA LEU A 235 -8.50 11.00 -13.56
C LEU A 235 -9.25 11.77 -12.48
N LEU A 236 -9.21 13.10 -12.52
CA LEU A 236 -9.94 13.96 -11.59
C LEU A 236 -11.48 13.83 -11.71
N SER A 237 -11.98 13.34 -12.83
CA SER A 237 -13.42 13.12 -13.06
C SER A 237 -13.91 11.77 -12.53
N ILE A 238 -13.01 10.80 -12.24
CA ILE A 238 -13.37 9.50 -11.70
C ILE A 238 -13.80 9.66 -10.24
N PRO A 239 -15.04 9.28 -9.88
CA PRO A 239 -15.50 9.39 -8.51
C PRO A 239 -14.83 8.36 -7.58
N VAL A 240 -14.66 8.73 -6.31
CA VAL A 240 -14.24 7.83 -5.22
C VAL A 240 -15.36 7.75 -4.18
N PRO A 241 -16.37 6.91 -4.40
CA PRO A 241 -17.50 6.79 -3.49
C PRO A 241 -17.11 6.01 -2.24
N HIS A 242 -17.58 6.45 -1.08
CA HIS A 242 -17.35 5.76 0.18
C HIS A 242 -18.42 4.71 0.48
N CYS A 243 -19.64 4.88 -0.04
CA CYS A 243 -20.75 3.94 0.13
C CYS A 243 -20.78 2.92 -1.00
N LEU A 244 -20.09 1.80 -0.79
CA LEU A 244 -19.94 0.72 -1.77
C LEU A 244 -20.53 -0.59 -1.26
N LYS A 245 -20.79 -1.51 -2.18
CA LYS A 245 -21.03 -2.95 -1.91
C LYS A 245 -19.76 -3.75 -2.21
N GLY A 246 -19.83 -5.06 -1.95
CA GLY A 246 -18.69 -5.96 -2.14
C GLY A 246 -17.69 -5.81 -1.00
N GLU A 247 -16.47 -6.22 -1.26
CA GLU A 247 -15.43 -6.34 -0.26
C GLU A 247 -14.06 -6.11 -0.89
N ASP A 248 -13.10 -5.77 -0.04
CA ASP A 248 -11.69 -5.83 -0.36
C ASP A 248 -11.06 -7.05 0.31
N GLN A 249 -10.13 -7.70 -0.39
CA GLN A 249 -9.38 -8.85 0.09
C GLN A 249 -7.89 -8.57 -0.16
N ALA A 250 -7.16 -8.21 0.88
CA ALA A 250 -5.74 -7.91 0.81
C ALA A 250 -4.93 -8.87 1.66
N GLY A 251 -3.77 -9.33 1.17
CA GLY A 251 -2.96 -10.29 1.91
C GLY A 251 -1.68 -10.71 1.22
N ILE A 252 -1.01 -11.69 1.81
CA ILE A 252 0.23 -12.27 1.26
C ILE A 252 -0.02 -13.68 0.75
N LEU A 253 0.22 -13.89 -0.53
CA LEU A 253 0.21 -15.20 -1.18
C LEU A 253 1.62 -15.79 -1.09
N PHE A 254 1.76 -16.90 -0.39
CA PHE A 254 3.03 -17.62 -0.23
C PHE A 254 3.10 -18.85 -1.14
N TRP A 255 4.26 -19.05 -1.73
CA TRP A 255 4.61 -20.30 -2.38
C TRP A 255 5.97 -20.79 -1.90
N ASP A 256 5.99 -21.98 -1.27
CA ASP A 256 7.20 -22.57 -0.71
C ASP A 256 7.82 -23.64 -1.62
N THR A 257 9.05 -24.06 -1.30
CA THR A 257 9.77 -25.10 -2.06
C THR A 257 9.15 -26.50 -1.94
N LYS A 258 8.13 -26.70 -1.10
CA LYS A 258 7.32 -27.93 -1.00
C LYS A 258 6.06 -27.85 -1.86
N GLU A 259 5.99 -26.85 -2.73
CA GLU A 259 4.83 -26.58 -3.61
C GLU A 259 3.53 -26.28 -2.86
N ARG A 260 3.61 -25.81 -1.61
CA ARG A 260 2.45 -25.33 -0.88
C ARG A 260 2.17 -23.89 -1.32
N LEU A 261 0.98 -23.64 -1.82
CA LEU A 261 0.46 -22.33 -2.18
C LEU A 261 -0.65 -21.98 -1.19
N TYR A 262 -0.51 -20.88 -0.46
CA TYR A 262 -1.52 -20.41 0.49
C TYR A 262 -1.55 -18.89 0.58
N TRP A 263 -2.73 -18.34 0.79
CA TRP A 263 -2.96 -16.92 0.90
C TRP A 263 -3.39 -16.55 2.31
N VAL A 264 -2.67 -15.66 2.96
CA VAL A 264 -3.02 -15.09 4.26
C VAL A 264 -3.61 -13.73 4.02
N LYS A 265 -4.91 -13.58 4.19
CA LYS A 265 -5.66 -12.39 3.76
C LYS A 265 -6.63 -11.87 4.80
N SER A 266 -6.89 -10.57 4.74
CA SER A 266 -8.09 -9.95 5.28
C SER A 266 -9.24 -10.05 4.29
N VAL A 267 -10.47 -9.95 4.79
CA VAL A 267 -11.69 -9.80 4.00
C VAL A 267 -12.53 -8.72 4.66
N VAL A 268 -12.61 -7.57 4.02
CA VAL A 268 -13.26 -6.38 4.58
C VAL A 268 -14.44 -5.94 3.73
N ALA A 269 -15.64 -6.09 4.27
CA ALA A 269 -16.85 -5.72 3.56
C ALA A 269 -17.12 -4.21 3.60
N ASN A 270 -17.27 -3.58 2.44
CA ASN A 270 -17.56 -2.16 2.27
C ASN A 270 -18.77 -1.67 3.08
N GLN A 271 -19.83 -2.46 3.12
CA GLN A 271 -21.05 -2.10 3.88
C GLN A 271 -20.80 -2.04 5.39
N THR A 272 -19.87 -2.85 5.90
CA THR A 272 -19.49 -2.87 7.31
C THR A 272 -18.69 -1.62 7.66
N THR A 273 -17.69 -1.27 6.85
CA THR A 273 -16.86 -0.09 7.06
C THR A 273 -17.67 1.19 6.88
N TRP A 274 -18.53 1.26 5.85
CA TRP A 274 -19.42 2.39 5.65
C TRP A 274 -20.35 2.61 6.85
N LYS A 275 -21.01 1.57 7.32
CA LYS A 275 -21.94 1.68 8.44
C LYS A 275 -21.27 2.13 9.75
N ARG A 276 -20.03 1.70 9.97
CA ARG A 276 -19.31 1.92 11.23
C ARG A 276 -18.45 3.17 11.21
N TYR A 277 -17.84 3.47 10.08
CA TYR A 277 -16.80 4.50 9.96
C TYR A 277 -17.10 5.56 8.89
N GLY A 278 -18.08 5.35 8.01
CA GLY A 278 -18.44 6.27 6.95
C GLY A 278 -17.49 6.28 5.76
N THR A 279 -16.79 5.15 5.54
CA THR A 279 -15.83 5.01 4.43
C THR A 279 -15.88 3.60 3.81
N ASN A 280 -15.24 3.40 2.65
CA ASN A 280 -15.09 2.11 2.00
C ASN A 280 -14.01 1.23 2.70
N ALA A 281 -13.87 -0.02 2.25
CA ALA A 281 -12.95 -1.00 2.86
C ALA A 281 -11.49 -0.57 2.70
N VAL A 282 -11.04 -0.23 1.49
CA VAL A 282 -9.66 0.15 1.18
C VAL A 282 -9.20 1.35 2.02
N CYS A 283 -9.99 2.42 2.05
CA CYS A 283 -9.68 3.59 2.88
C CYS A 283 -9.64 3.25 4.38
N TRP A 284 -10.48 2.33 4.85
CA TRP A 284 -10.48 1.92 6.25
C TRP A 284 -9.25 1.08 6.60
N GLU A 285 -8.82 0.18 5.73
CA GLU A 285 -7.62 -0.63 5.92
C GLU A 285 -6.37 0.25 5.94
N THR A 286 -6.25 1.18 5.00
CA THR A 286 -5.16 2.17 4.98
C THR A 286 -5.14 3.03 6.26
N ALA A 287 -6.29 3.56 6.67
CA ALA A 287 -6.41 4.33 7.92
C ALA A 287 -6.08 3.50 9.17
N THR A 288 -6.30 2.17 9.12
CA THR A 288 -5.91 1.25 10.19
C THR A 288 -4.38 1.20 10.33
N GLY A 289 -3.63 1.17 9.24
CA GLY A 289 -2.16 1.25 9.26
C GLY A 289 -1.67 2.53 9.91
N ALA A 290 -2.19 3.69 9.50
CA ALA A 290 -1.86 4.98 10.11
C ALA A 290 -2.19 5.02 11.62
N TRP A 291 -3.33 4.45 12.03
CA TRP A 291 -3.70 4.36 13.43
C TRP A 291 -2.74 3.46 14.22
N ILE A 292 -2.30 2.33 13.65
CA ILE A 292 -1.29 1.47 14.27
C ILE A 292 0.02 2.24 14.43
N ALA A 293 0.50 2.94 13.39
CA ALA A 293 1.69 3.79 13.47
C ALA A 293 1.60 4.78 14.63
N TYR A 294 0.49 5.52 14.73
CA TYR A 294 0.25 6.46 15.82
C TYR A 294 0.34 5.79 17.20
N ARG A 295 -0.20 4.57 17.36
CA ARG A 295 -0.15 3.81 18.62
C ARG A 295 1.23 3.23 18.92
N LEU A 296 2.14 3.23 17.94
CA LEU A 296 3.50 2.74 18.09
C LEU A 296 4.53 3.87 18.31
N LEU A 297 4.18 5.15 18.10
CA LEU A 297 5.10 6.28 18.22
C LEU A 297 5.91 6.23 19.52
N ASP A 298 5.26 6.16 20.68
CA ASP A 298 5.94 6.11 21.99
C ASP A 298 6.87 4.90 22.19
N ALA A 299 6.80 3.88 21.33
CA ALA A 299 7.56 2.65 21.46
C ALA A 299 8.67 2.51 20.42
N ALA A 300 8.59 3.28 19.36
CA ALA A 300 9.62 3.35 18.33
C ALA A 300 10.78 4.24 18.79
N SER A 301 11.96 4.05 18.21
CA SER A 301 13.07 4.97 18.43
C SER A 301 12.91 6.25 17.59
N THR A 302 13.70 7.28 17.92
CA THR A 302 13.74 8.54 17.16
C THR A 302 15.05 8.75 16.43
N ASP A 303 15.86 7.71 16.27
CA ASP A 303 17.21 7.82 15.70
C ASP A 303 17.24 7.61 14.17
N HIS A 304 16.21 7.00 13.61
CA HIS A 304 16.03 6.82 12.17
C HIS A 304 14.53 6.62 11.82
N PRO A 305 14.14 6.77 10.54
CA PRO A 305 12.80 6.43 10.07
C PRO A 305 12.51 4.93 10.14
N HIS A 306 11.27 4.55 10.42
CA HIS A 306 10.82 3.17 10.56
C HIS A 306 9.87 2.75 9.45
N THR A 307 9.93 1.46 9.08
CA THR A 307 8.92 0.77 8.27
C THR A 307 8.14 -0.24 9.12
N MET A 308 7.02 -0.72 8.62
CA MET A 308 6.26 -1.79 9.27
C MET A 308 7.08 -3.09 9.36
N THR A 309 7.88 -3.42 8.34
CA THR A 309 8.79 -4.59 8.35
C THR A 309 9.70 -4.57 9.58
N GLU A 310 10.36 -3.45 9.86
CA GLU A 310 11.24 -3.31 11.01
C GLU A 310 10.49 -3.44 12.32
N LEU A 311 9.40 -2.66 12.50
CA LEU A 311 8.60 -2.71 13.73
C LEU A 311 7.98 -4.09 13.98
N SER A 312 7.65 -4.83 12.90
CA SER A 312 7.15 -6.19 13.00
C SER A 312 8.19 -7.19 13.52
N GLN A 313 9.46 -6.91 13.31
CA GLN A 313 10.56 -7.73 13.88
C GLN A 313 10.81 -7.44 15.36
N ILE A 314 10.67 -6.19 15.79
CA ILE A 314 10.99 -5.76 17.16
C ILE A 314 9.80 -5.87 18.12
N MET A 315 8.57 -5.66 17.65
CA MET A 315 7.37 -5.64 18.49
C MET A 315 6.13 -6.30 17.89
N PRO A 316 6.25 -7.54 17.34
CA PRO A 316 5.16 -8.18 16.61
C PRO A 316 3.90 -8.38 17.46
N GLU A 317 4.03 -8.73 18.73
CA GLU A 317 2.86 -8.98 19.62
C GLU A 317 2.08 -7.68 19.90
N LYS A 318 2.75 -6.52 19.90
CA LYS A 318 2.08 -5.24 20.07
C LYS A 318 1.24 -4.91 18.84
N ILE A 319 1.77 -5.17 17.63
CA ILE A 319 1.03 -4.97 16.38
C ILE A 319 -0.15 -5.95 16.30
N ASP A 320 0.03 -7.23 16.61
CA ASP A 320 -1.05 -8.23 16.66
C ASP A 320 -2.18 -7.77 17.62
N ALA A 321 -1.82 -7.23 18.77
CA ALA A 321 -2.79 -6.73 19.75
C ALA A 321 -3.58 -5.52 19.22
N LEU A 322 -2.94 -4.62 18.49
CA LEU A 322 -3.57 -3.46 17.86
C LEU A 322 -4.50 -3.87 16.71
N LEU A 323 -4.07 -4.79 15.84
CA LEU A 323 -4.91 -5.36 14.78
C LEU A 323 -6.17 -6.01 15.35
N LYS A 324 -6.02 -6.81 16.41
CA LYS A 324 -7.14 -7.41 17.11
C LYS A 324 -8.07 -6.35 17.74
N GLN A 325 -7.52 -5.29 18.31
CA GLN A 325 -8.30 -4.21 18.92
C GLN A 325 -9.19 -3.50 17.91
N ILE A 326 -8.70 -3.25 16.69
CA ILE A 326 -9.47 -2.61 15.63
C ILE A 326 -10.40 -3.58 14.90
N GLY A 327 -10.15 -4.88 15.02
CA GLY A 327 -10.94 -5.95 14.42
C GLY A 327 -10.53 -6.30 12.98
N LEU A 328 -9.33 -5.93 12.56
CA LEU A 328 -8.74 -6.43 11.33
C LEU A 328 -8.11 -7.79 11.62
N THR A 329 -8.56 -8.81 10.89
CA THR A 329 -8.14 -10.20 11.09
C THR A 329 -7.73 -10.82 9.78
N PHE A 330 -6.79 -11.76 9.85
CA PHE A 330 -6.27 -12.48 8.70
C PHE A 330 -6.61 -13.96 8.82
N GLU A 331 -7.01 -14.56 7.71
CA GLU A 331 -7.29 -15.99 7.58
C GLU A 331 -6.35 -16.63 6.56
N VAL A 332 -6.10 -17.93 6.71
CA VAL A 332 -5.27 -18.69 5.77
C VAL A 332 -6.17 -19.48 4.83
N GLU A 333 -6.05 -19.20 3.55
CA GLU A 333 -6.71 -19.94 2.47
C GLU A 333 -5.69 -20.82 1.75
N GLU A 334 -5.85 -22.13 1.84
CA GLU A 334 -4.99 -23.10 1.16
C GLU A 334 -5.39 -23.24 -0.31
N GLN A 335 -4.41 -23.20 -1.21
CA GLN A 335 -4.59 -23.37 -2.65
C GLN A 335 -5.65 -22.45 -3.27
N PRO A 336 -5.57 -21.12 -3.09
CA PRO A 336 -6.55 -20.19 -3.66
C PRO A 336 -6.59 -20.27 -5.20
N PHE A 337 -5.49 -20.69 -5.83
CA PHE A 337 -5.34 -20.87 -7.26
C PHE A 337 -4.85 -22.29 -7.58
N SER A 338 -5.09 -22.73 -8.82
CA SER A 338 -4.46 -23.95 -9.35
C SER A 338 -2.93 -23.73 -9.39
N LEU A 339 -2.18 -24.69 -8.88
CA LEU A 339 -0.70 -24.63 -8.86
C LEU A 339 -0.11 -24.59 -10.29
N GLU A 340 -0.76 -25.27 -11.24
CA GLU A 340 -0.36 -25.24 -12.66
C GLU A 340 -0.53 -23.82 -13.25
N GLU A 341 -1.68 -23.21 -13.00
CA GLU A 341 -1.97 -21.85 -13.48
C GLU A 341 -1.04 -20.81 -12.82
N PHE A 342 -0.83 -20.91 -11.52
CA PHE A 342 0.09 -20.05 -10.79
C PHE A 342 1.51 -20.15 -11.35
N LYS A 343 2.04 -21.36 -11.54
CA LYS A 343 3.36 -21.56 -12.12
C LYS A 343 3.47 -20.98 -13.54
N LYS A 344 2.46 -21.21 -14.36
CA LYS A 344 2.41 -20.73 -15.73
C LYS A 344 2.38 -19.20 -15.82
N ASN A 345 1.60 -18.54 -14.98
CA ASN A 345 1.24 -17.13 -15.15
C ASN A 345 2.03 -16.19 -14.22
N ILE A 346 2.60 -16.67 -13.11
CA ILE A 346 3.41 -15.88 -12.19
C ILE A 346 4.86 -16.36 -12.18
N MET A 347 5.09 -17.65 -11.89
CA MET A 347 6.47 -18.13 -11.67
C MET A 347 7.36 -18.15 -12.92
N ARG A 348 6.80 -17.94 -14.09
CA ARG A 348 7.58 -17.80 -15.33
C ARG A 348 8.41 -16.51 -15.41
N TYR A 349 8.16 -15.55 -14.52
CA TYR A 349 8.90 -14.29 -14.45
C TYR A 349 10.16 -14.38 -13.57
N PHE A 350 10.34 -15.48 -12.82
CA PHE A 350 11.48 -15.78 -11.99
C PHE A 350 12.31 -16.94 -12.59
#